data_159749eba4cc1e25dfcf470b670801ff
#
_entry.id   159749eba4cc1e25dfcf470b670801ff
#
_cell.length_a   1.000
_cell.length_b   1.000
_cell.length_c   1.000
_cell.angle_alpha   90.00
_cell.angle_beta   90.00
_cell.angle_gamma   90.00
#
_symmetry.space_group_name_H-M   'P 1'
#
loop_
_entity.id
_entity.type
_entity.pdbx_description
1 polymer ?
#
loop_
_entity_poly.entity_id
_entity_poly.type
_entity_poly.pdbx_seq_one_letter_code
_entity_poly.pdbx_strand_id
1 'polypeptide(L)' 'MQYEPGTIDCHVFLECKEQIEKMLLRLHKVDNTEHICDQLQAIYQQIEGMHELKKVKQKNLV' A
#
# COMPACT_ATOMS: atom_id res chain seq x y z
N MET A 1 5.00 24.25 -9.42
CA MET A 1 3.96 23.22 -9.49
C MET A 1 3.54 22.78 -8.11
N GLN A 2 2.28 22.68 -7.90
CA GLN A 2 1.77 22.33 -6.59
C GLN A 2 1.10 20.98 -6.60
N TYR A 3 1.39 20.21 -5.57
CA TYR A 3 0.73 18.93 -5.37
C TYR A 3 -0.19 19.05 -4.17
N GLU A 4 -1.37 18.50 -4.32
CA GLU A 4 -2.23 18.36 -3.17
C GLU A 4 -1.67 17.30 -2.25
N PRO A 5 -1.76 17.52 -0.93
CA PRO A 5 -1.20 16.55 0.01
C PRO A 5 -1.75 15.14 -0.21
N GLY A 6 -3.03 15.04 -0.56
CA GLY A 6 -3.62 13.73 -0.80
C GLY A 6 -2.99 13.01 -1.98
N THR A 7 -2.60 13.77 -3.02
CA THR A 7 -1.97 13.18 -4.18
C THR A 7 -0.61 12.59 -3.83
N ILE A 8 0.18 13.31 -3.03
CA ILE A 8 1.48 12.82 -2.59
C ILE A 8 1.30 11.56 -1.75
N ASP A 9 0.35 11.58 -0.82
CA ASP A 9 0.10 10.42 0.03
C ASP A 9 -0.31 9.22 -0.80
N CYS A 10 -1.18 9.42 -1.77
CA CYS A 10 -1.62 8.31 -2.62
C CYS A 10 -0.44 7.71 -3.37
N HIS A 11 0.46 8.55 -3.85
CA HIS A 11 1.63 8.06 -4.57
C HIS A 11 2.53 7.23 -3.66
N VAL A 12 2.75 7.70 -2.44
CA VAL A 12 3.55 6.95 -1.48
C VAL A 12 2.90 5.61 -1.16
N PHE A 13 1.57 5.60 -0.94
CA PHE A 13 0.87 4.36 -0.64
C PHE A 13 0.98 3.38 -1.80
N LEU A 14 0.87 3.89 -3.03
CA LEU A 14 0.98 3.03 -4.19
C LEU A 14 2.36 2.38 -4.27
N GLU A 15 3.40 3.17 -4.04
CA GLU A 15 4.76 2.64 -4.05
C GLU A 15 4.97 1.61 -2.96
N CYS A 16 4.44 1.87 -1.78
CA CYS A 16 4.56 0.93 -0.68
C CYS A 16 3.89 -0.40 -1.01
N LYS A 17 2.71 -0.33 -1.62
CA LYS A 17 2.02 -1.57 -1.99
C LYS A 17 2.82 -2.36 -3.02
N GLU A 18 3.43 -1.66 -3.98
CA GLU A 18 4.26 -2.34 -4.96
C GLU A 18 5.47 -3.02 -4.32
N GLN A 19 6.09 -2.35 -3.36
CA GLN A 19 7.21 -2.95 -2.65
C GLN A 19 6.80 -4.21 -1.89
N ILE A 20 5.65 -4.16 -1.25
CA ILE A 20 5.15 -5.31 -0.51
C ILE A 20 4.87 -6.46 -1.48
N GLU A 21 4.28 -6.18 -2.63
CA GLU A 21 4.03 -7.22 -3.61
C GLU A 21 5.32 -7.88 -4.08
N LYS A 22 6.36 -7.09 -4.29
CA LYS A 22 7.65 -7.65 -4.68
C LYS A 22 8.24 -8.51 -3.58
N MET A 23 8.10 -8.07 -2.33
CA MET A 23 8.58 -8.85 -1.20
C MET A 23 7.85 -10.18 -1.10
N LEU A 24 6.54 -10.16 -1.30
CA LEU A 24 5.76 -11.39 -1.24
C LEU A 24 6.19 -12.36 -2.32
N LEU A 25 6.44 -11.88 -3.53
CA LEU A 25 6.89 -12.74 -4.61
C LEU A 25 8.22 -13.40 -4.28
N ARG A 26 9.12 -12.65 -3.66
CA ARG A 26 10.42 -13.20 -3.28
C ARG A 26 10.30 -14.21 -2.15
N LEU A 27 9.48 -13.89 -1.16
CA LEU A 27 9.33 -14.77 0.00
C LEU A 27 8.67 -16.10 -0.36
N HIS A 28 7.84 -16.11 -1.41
CA HIS A 28 7.24 -17.36 -1.84
C HIS A 28 8.27 -18.39 -2.27
N LYS A 29 9.49 -17.97 -2.55
CA LYS A 29 10.56 -18.88 -2.94
C LYS A 29 11.30 -19.45 -1.75
N VAL A 30 11.00 -18.99 -0.54
CA VAL A 30 11.66 -19.42 0.68
C VAL A 30 10.67 -20.20 1.52
N ASP A 31 11.10 -21.34 2.05
CA ASP A 31 10.25 -22.19 2.88
C ASP A 31 10.03 -21.55 4.24
N ASN A 32 8.87 -21.83 4.82
CA ASN A 32 8.56 -21.46 6.20
C ASN A 32 8.48 -19.96 6.41
N THR A 33 7.96 -19.25 5.39
CA THR A 33 7.78 -17.81 5.50
C THR A 33 6.32 -17.41 5.46
N GLU A 34 5.39 -18.36 5.64
CA GLU A 34 3.96 -18.05 5.53
C GLU A 34 3.53 -17.00 6.54
N HIS A 35 4.06 -17.07 7.76
CA HIS A 35 3.68 -16.11 8.78
C HIS A 35 4.14 -14.70 8.42
N ILE A 36 5.29 -14.59 7.76
CA ILE A 36 5.77 -13.29 7.31
C ILE A 36 4.88 -12.77 6.16
N CYS A 37 4.55 -13.65 5.24
CA CYS A 37 3.69 -13.26 4.14
C CYS A 37 2.31 -12.81 4.64
N ASP A 38 1.76 -13.50 5.63
CA ASP A 38 0.48 -13.11 6.20
C ASP A 38 0.56 -11.71 6.81
N GLN A 39 1.64 -11.41 7.52
CA GLN A 39 1.80 -10.10 8.10
C GLN A 39 1.94 -9.02 7.03
N LEU A 40 2.68 -9.31 5.97
CA LEU A 40 2.83 -8.36 4.89
C LEU A 40 1.51 -8.11 4.19
N GLN A 41 0.70 -9.14 4.01
CA GLN A 41 -0.61 -8.98 3.41
C GLN A 41 -1.53 -8.12 4.29
N ALA A 42 -1.45 -8.32 5.60
CA ALA A 42 -2.23 -7.49 6.51
C ALA A 42 -1.81 -6.03 6.41
N ILE A 43 -0.51 -5.77 6.33
CA ILE A 43 -0.03 -4.41 6.17
C ILE A 43 -0.47 -3.83 4.82
N TYR A 44 -0.41 -4.64 3.78
CA TYR A 44 -0.87 -4.22 2.46
C TYR A 44 -2.33 -3.74 2.52
N GLN A 45 -3.18 -4.52 3.19
CA GLN A 45 -4.58 -4.17 3.30
C GLN A 45 -4.79 -2.90 4.09
N GLN A 46 -3.99 -2.67 5.13
CA GLN A 46 -4.06 -1.44 5.88
C GLN A 46 -3.68 -0.23 5.04
N ILE A 47 -2.64 -0.38 4.25
CA ILE A 47 -2.21 0.69 3.35
C ILE A 47 -3.28 0.93 2.30
N GLU A 48 -3.88 -0.12 1.78
CA GLU A 48 -4.93 0.03 0.79
C GLU A 48 -6.14 0.76 1.37
N GLY A 49 -6.48 0.46 2.62
CA GLY A 49 -7.57 1.18 3.28
C GLY A 49 -7.27 2.66 3.41
N MET A 50 -6.05 3.01 3.79
CA MET A 50 -5.66 4.41 3.89
C MET A 50 -5.67 5.07 2.52
N HIS A 51 -5.23 4.35 1.51
CA HIS A 51 -5.22 4.87 0.14
C HIS A 51 -6.64 5.20 -0.32
N GLU A 52 -7.58 4.30 -0.04
CA GLU A 52 -8.97 4.54 -0.41
C GLU A 52 -9.55 5.74 0.32
N LEU A 53 -9.23 5.89 1.58
CA LEU A 53 -9.69 7.04 2.34
C LEU A 53 -9.18 8.35 1.74
N LYS A 54 -7.92 8.37 1.33
CA LYS A 54 -7.37 9.57 0.70
C LYS A 54 -8.06 9.88 -0.61
N LYS A 55 -8.37 8.85 -1.39
CA LYS A 55 -9.09 9.05 -2.64
C LYS A 55 -10.48 9.65 -2.39
N VAL A 56 -11.19 9.10 -1.41
CA VAL A 56 -12.52 9.59 -1.09
C VAL A 56 -12.48 11.04 -0.66
N LYS A 57 -11.51 11.39 0.20
CA LYS A 57 -11.38 12.76 0.63
C LYS A 57 -11.11 13.70 -0.52
N GLN A 58 -10.30 13.29 -1.46
CA GLN A 58 -10.01 14.13 -2.63
C GLN A 58 -11.28 14.38 -3.43
N LYS A 59 -12.11 13.35 -3.60
CA LYS A 59 -13.36 13.52 -4.32
C LYS A 59 -14.31 14.44 -3.59
N ASN A 60 -14.31 14.38 -2.28
CA ASN A 60 -15.25 15.18 -1.49
C ASN A 60 -14.84 16.65 -1.39
N LEU A 61 -13.61 16.95 -1.71
CA LEU A 61 -13.12 18.32 -1.62
C LEU A 61 -13.50 19.17 -2.82
N VAL A 62 -14.15 18.62 -3.77
CA VAL A 62 -14.60 19.36 -4.97
C VAL A 62 -15.73 20.38 -4.68
#